data_f8a15d224d9ef01e5b3296619b04a700
#
_entry.id   f8a15d224d9ef01e5b3296619b04a700
#
_cell.length_a   1.000
_cell.length_b   1.000
_cell.length_c   1.000
_cell.angle_alpha   90.00
_cell.angle_beta   90.00
_cell.angle_gamma   90.00
#
_symmetry.space_group_name_H-M   'P 1'
#
loop_
_entity.id
_entity.type
_entity.pdbx_description
1 polymer ?
#
loop_
_entity_poly.entity_id
_entity_poly.type
_entity_poly.pdbx_seq_one_letter_code
_entity_poly.pdbx_strand_id
1 'polypeptide(L)'
;MSNVTGSITNFEKIIDITKSKGIPLLIDGCQHIAHKETNMKNLDCDFYVFSGHKLYGPSGVGVLYMKEKWFDSLGPYQGGGSMIDEVEIDRTSYAKGFQKYEAGTPPIVQVIGLGSSIDFLNEYDLNKIYLYEKGLYNYALEKIRSFNDIIIYGDSEDKGGILTFNLK
;
A
#
# COMPACT_ATOMS: atom_id res chain seq x y z
N MET A 1 -4.52 6.55 0.40
CA MET A 1 -5.29 7.20 1.49
C MET A 1 -4.32 7.82 2.49
N SER A 2 -4.57 9.04 2.94
CA SER A 2 -3.77 9.72 3.97
C SER A 2 -4.05 9.12 5.35
N ASN A 3 -2.99 8.79 6.09
CA ASN A 3 -3.10 8.34 7.49
C ASN A 3 -3.40 9.49 8.48
N VAL A 4 -3.34 10.73 8.03
CA VAL A 4 -3.64 11.91 8.85
C VAL A 4 -5.06 12.39 8.60
N THR A 5 -5.42 12.66 7.36
CA THR A 5 -6.70 13.28 7.03
C THR A 5 -7.76 12.28 6.53
N GLY A 6 -7.38 11.04 6.23
CA GLY A 6 -8.26 10.06 5.60
C GLY A 6 -8.56 10.31 4.12
N SER A 7 -8.07 11.41 3.54
CA SER A 7 -8.34 11.75 2.14
C SER A 7 -7.81 10.67 1.20
N ILE A 8 -8.63 10.25 0.25
CA ILE A 8 -8.27 9.28 -0.77
C ILE A 8 -7.86 10.03 -2.03
N THR A 9 -6.66 9.72 -2.52
CA THR A 9 -6.13 10.33 -3.72
C THR A 9 -6.77 9.70 -4.95
N ASN A 10 -7.17 10.52 -5.91
CA ASN A 10 -7.64 10.03 -7.22
C ASN A 10 -6.45 9.50 -8.02
N PHE A 11 -6.19 8.19 -7.92
CA PHE A 11 -5.07 7.54 -8.60
C PHE A 11 -5.26 7.47 -10.12
N GLU A 12 -6.47 7.30 -10.62
CA GLU A 12 -6.74 7.21 -12.05
C GLU A 12 -6.20 8.43 -12.78
N LYS A 13 -6.54 9.63 -12.31
CA LYS A 13 -6.05 10.88 -12.88
C LYS A 13 -4.52 11.03 -12.82
N ILE A 14 -3.89 10.57 -11.74
CA ILE A 14 -2.42 10.63 -11.59
C ILE A 14 -1.77 9.64 -12.55
N ILE A 15 -2.31 8.43 -12.66
CA ILE A 15 -1.83 7.39 -13.57
C ILE A 15 -1.88 7.89 -15.02
N ASP A 16 -2.98 8.49 -15.45
CA ASP A 16 -3.11 9.03 -16.81
C ASP A 16 -2.05 10.10 -17.09
N ILE A 17 -1.82 11.02 -16.15
CA ILE A 17 -0.81 12.07 -16.27
C ILE A 17 0.60 11.47 -16.36
N THR A 18 0.93 10.55 -15.47
CA THR A 18 2.28 9.96 -15.41
C THR A 18 2.56 9.10 -16.64
N LYS A 19 1.58 8.31 -17.07
CA LYS A 19 1.67 7.53 -18.31
C LYS A 19 1.86 8.39 -19.54
N SER A 20 1.10 9.47 -19.69
CA SER A 20 1.23 10.37 -20.84
C SER A 20 2.60 11.01 -20.96
N LYS A 21 3.34 11.09 -19.86
CA LYS A 21 4.69 11.67 -19.77
C LYS A 21 5.80 10.64 -19.65
N GLY A 22 5.49 9.34 -19.66
CA GLY A 22 6.47 8.27 -19.45
C GLY A 22 7.13 8.28 -18.07
N ILE A 23 6.45 8.82 -17.04
CA ILE A 23 6.97 8.91 -15.67
C ILE A 23 6.53 7.66 -14.90
N PRO A 24 7.47 6.89 -14.31
CA PRO A 24 7.13 5.77 -13.43
C PRO A 24 6.37 6.24 -12.19
N LEU A 25 5.36 5.47 -11.78
CA LEU A 25 4.53 5.79 -10.63
C LEU A 25 4.64 4.72 -9.55
N LEU A 26 5.06 5.14 -8.34
CA LEU A 26 4.95 4.34 -7.12
C LEU A 26 3.80 4.86 -6.27
N ILE A 27 2.93 3.94 -5.84
CA ILE A 27 1.82 4.23 -4.94
C ILE A 27 2.10 3.61 -3.57
N ASP A 28 2.09 4.44 -2.52
CA ASP A 28 2.00 3.95 -1.14
C ASP A 28 0.53 3.62 -0.82
N GLY A 29 0.23 2.34 -0.77
CA GLY A 29 -1.09 1.79 -0.49
C GLY A 29 -1.32 1.39 0.96
N CYS A 30 -0.40 1.70 1.88
CA CYS A 30 -0.45 1.21 3.27
C CYS A 30 -1.79 1.45 3.97
N GLN A 31 -2.42 2.60 3.75
CA GLN A 31 -3.72 2.92 4.36
C GLN A 31 -4.92 2.54 3.47
N HIS A 32 -4.67 2.14 2.23
CA HIS A 32 -5.74 1.88 1.28
C HIS A 32 -6.08 0.38 1.18
N ILE A 33 -5.04 -0.47 1.25
CA ILE A 33 -5.12 -1.89 0.91
C ILE A 33 -6.11 -2.69 1.78
N ALA A 34 -6.33 -2.28 3.04
CA ALA A 34 -7.23 -2.96 3.95
C ALA A 34 -8.69 -2.48 3.86
N HIS A 35 -8.95 -1.36 3.19
CA HIS A 35 -10.25 -0.69 3.19
C HIS A 35 -10.95 -0.71 1.84
N LYS A 36 -10.19 -0.83 0.75
CA LYS A 36 -10.73 -0.85 -0.61
C LYS A 36 -10.08 -1.97 -1.42
N GLU A 37 -10.87 -2.64 -2.21
CA GLU A 37 -10.37 -3.61 -3.18
C GLU A 37 -9.32 -2.96 -4.09
N THR A 38 -8.18 -3.62 -4.21
CA THR A 38 -7.05 -3.13 -5.00
C THR A 38 -6.62 -4.19 -6.00
N ASN A 39 -6.84 -3.92 -7.28
CA ASN A 39 -6.44 -4.79 -8.38
C ASN A 39 -5.28 -4.15 -9.15
N MET A 40 -4.10 -4.74 -9.08
CA MET A 40 -2.88 -4.19 -9.70
C MET A 40 -2.97 -4.08 -11.22
N LYS A 41 -3.72 -4.98 -11.89
CA LYS A 41 -3.92 -4.93 -13.35
C LYS A 41 -4.78 -3.74 -13.75
N ASN A 42 -5.82 -3.44 -12.97
CA ASN A 42 -6.73 -2.33 -13.22
C ASN A 42 -6.08 -0.99 -12.86
N LEU A 43 -5.35 -0.97 -11.71
CA LEU A 43 -4.64 0.22 -11.25
C LEU A 43 -3.49 0.60 -12.18
N ASP A 44 -2.82 -0.40 -12.75
CA ASP A 44 -1.76 -0.25 -13.77
C ASP A 44 -0.64 0.74 -13.40
N CYS A 45 -0.32 0.88 -12.10
CA CYS A 45 0.86 1.60 -11.61
C CYS A 45 2.13 0.76 -11.80
N ASP A 46 3.30 1.39 -11.79
CA ASP A 46 4.57 0.68 -11.95
C ASP A 46 5.01 -0.02 -10.67
N PHE A 47 4.74 0.60 -9.52
CA PHE A 47 5.08 0.08 -8.19
C PHE A 47 3.93 0.34 -7.22
N TYR A 48 3.73 -0.60 -6.29
CA TYR A 48 2.79 -0.45 -5.19
C TYR A 48 3.35 -1.05 -3.92
N VAL A 49 3.32 -0.33 -2.80
CA VAL A 49 3.87 -0.78 -1.54
C VAL A 49 2.83 -0.77 -0.42
N PHE A 50 2.92 -1.75 0.47
CA PHE A 50 2.15 -1.75 1.70
C PHE A 50 2.82 -2.56 2.81
N SER A 51 2.43 -2.30 4.05
CA SER A 51 2.92 -3.01 5.25
C SER A 51 1.91 -4.07 5.67
N GLY A 52 2.41 -5.28 5.98
CA GLY A 52 1.55 -6.41 6.35
C GLY A 52 0.69 -6.16 7.59
N HIS A 53 1.23 -5.47 8.62
CA HIS A 53 0.48 -5.18 9.85
C HIS A 53 -0.72 -4.24 9.63
N LYS A 54 -0.78 -3.51 8.51
CA LYS A 54 -1.95 -2.68 8.15
C LYS A 54 -3.01 -3.46 7.37
N LEU A 55 -2.66 -4.69 6.95
CA LEU A 55 -3.58 -5.63 6.30
C LEU A 55 -3.95 -6.79 7.25
N TYR A 56 -4.10 -6.50 8.54
CA TYR A 56 -4.38 -7.48 9.61
C TYR A 56 -3.32 -8.58 9.77
N GLY A 57 -2.19 -8.46 9.08
CA GLY A 57 -1.06 -9.38 9.14
C GLY A 57 -0.06 -9.04 10.25
N PRO A 58 0.99 -9.85 10.42
CA PRO A 58 2.01 -9.61 11.42
C PRO A 58 2.90 -8.41 11.07
N SER A 59 3.55 -7.85 12.11
CA SER A 59 4.63 -6.88 11.96
C SER A 59 5.87 -7.53 11.35
N GLY A 60 6.74 -6.72 10.72
CA GLY A 60 8.02 -7.20 10.19
C GLY A 60 7.97 -7.76 8.77
N VAL A 61 6.84 -7.61 8.07
CA VAL A 61 6.69 -7.93 6.66
C VAL A 61 5.99 -6.80 5.92
N GLY A 62 6.43 -6.55 4.69
CA GLY A 62 5.80 -5.64 3.74
C GLY A 62 5.89 -6.22 2.33
N VAL A 63 5.14 -5.66 1.42
CA VAL A 63 5.08 -6.11 0.03
C VAL A 63 5.38 -4.94 -0.89
N LEU A 64 6.24 -5.19 -1.87
CA LEU A 64 6.44 -4.35 -3.04
C LEU A 64 5.92 -5.09 -4.28
N TYR A 65 4.85 -4.59 -4.88
CA TYR A 65 4.51 -4.94 -6.25
C TYR A 65 5.35 -4.11 -7.21
N MET A 66 5.88 -4.74 -8.23
CA MET A 66 6.66 -4.10 -9.29
C MET A 66 6.27 -4.72 -10.63
N LYS A 67 6.05 -3.91 -11.67
CA LYS A 67 5.88 -4.41 -13.04
C LYS A 67 7.15 -5.09 -13.53
N GLU A 68 7.02 -6.21 -14.21
CA GLU A 68 8.12 -7.03 -14.72
C GLU A 68 9.13 -6.24 -15.58
N LYS A 69 8.66 -5.28 -16.36
CA LYS A 69 9.53 -4.40 -17.18
C LYS A 69 10.64 -3.70 -16.39
N TRP A 70 10.49 -3.57 -15.07
CA TRP A 70 11.46 -2.92 -14.20
C TRP A 70 12.49 -3.88 -13.59
N PHE A 71 12.26 -5.18 -13.66
CA PHE A 71 13.15 -6.16 -13.04
C PHE A 71 14.58 -6.07 -13.58
N ASP A 72 14.76 -5.90 -14.88
CA ASP A 72 16.10 -5.85 -15.47
C ASP A 72 16.73 -4.46 -15.46
N SER A 73 15.93 -3.41 -15.35
CA SER A 73 16.41 -2.02 -15.39
C SER A 73 16.86 -1.45 -14.05
N LEU A 74 16.43 -2.08 -12.93
CA LEU A 74 16.79 -1.66 -11.59
C LEU A 74 17.78 -2.65 -10.96
N GLY A 75 18.83 -2.12 -10.33
CA GLY A 75 19.76 -2.92 -9.53
C GLY A 75 19.14 -3.37 -8.19
N PRO A 76 19.74 -4.35 -7.50
CA PRO A 76 19.32 -4.72 -6.16
C PRO A 76 19.56 -3.54 -5.19
N TYR A 77 18.70 -3.40 -4.20
CA TYR A 77 18.87 -2.38 -3.15
C TYR A 77 19.99 -2.71 -2.18
N GLN A 78 20.15 -3.99 -1.85
CA GLN A 78 21.18 -4.52 -0.96
C GLN A 78 21.62 -5.91 -1.42
N GLY A 79 22.83 -6.32 -1.02
CA GLY A 79 23.34 -7.68 -1.27
C GLY A 79 23.06 -8.59 -0.09
N GLY A 80 22.95 -9.91 -0.36
CA GLY A 80 22.78 -10.92 0.68
C GLY A 80 22.64 -12.33 0.09
N GLY A 81 22.42 -13.33 0.93
CA GLY A 81 22.15 -14.70 0.50
C GLY A 81 20.89 -14.81 -0.35
N SER A 82 20.75 -15.89 -1.09
CA SER A 82 19.59 -16.28 -1.89
C SER A 82 19.28 -15.41 -3.13
N MET A 83 19.91 -14.26 -3.29
CA MET A 83 19.68 -13.32 -4.39
C MET A 83 20.83 -13.22 -5.39
N ILE A 84 21.92 -13.93 -5.13
CA ILE A 84 23.15 -13.93 -5.91
C ILE A 84 23.12 -15.12 -6.87
N ASP A 85 23.58 -14.91 -8.11
CA ASP A 85 23.82 -15.96 -9.11
C ASP A 85 25.28 -16.40 -9.06
N GLU A 86 26.22 -15.46 -9.32
CA GLU A 86 27.65 -15.71 -9.24
C GLU A 86 28.38 -14.61 -8.48
N VAL A 87 29.45 -14.98 -7.76
CA VAL A 87 30.36 -14.05 -7.09
C VAL A 87 31.76 -14.29 -7.61
N GLU A 88 32.36 -13.26 -8.17
CA GLU A 88 33.77 -13.21 -8.56
C GLU A 88 34.51 -12.14 -7.70
N ILE A 89 35.82 -12.04 -7.86
CA ILE A 89 36.62 -11.10 -7.06
C ILE A 89 36.24 -9.64 -7.35
N ASP A 90 35.91 -9.34 -8.60
CA ASP A 90 35.68 -7.99 -9.12
C ASP A 90 34.23 -7.70 -9.52
N ARG A 91 33.39 -8.73 -9.52
CA ARG A 91 31.96 -8.58 -9.88
C ARG A 91 31.06 -9.57 -9.16
N THR A 92 29.79 -9.20 -9.07
CA THR A 92 28.71 -10.08 -8.60
C THR A 92 27.57 -10.02 -9.59
N SER A 93 27.07 -11.17 -10.01
CA SER A 93 25.81 -11.27 -10.74
C SER A 93 24.67 -11.68 -9.79
N TYR A 94 23.48 -11.31 -10.14
CA TYR A 94 22.30 -11.47 -9.29
C TYR A 94 21.25 -12.33 -9.95
N ALA A 95 20.45 -13.00 -9.14
CA ALA A 95 19.30 -13.77 -9.60
C ALA A 95 18.37 -12.94 -10.49
N LYS A 96 17.65 -13.59 -11.38
CA LYS A 96 16.68 -12.92 -12.28
C LYS A 96 15.34 -12.67 -11.58
N GLY A 97 14.60 -11.70 -12.10
CA GLY A 97 13.27 -11.41 -11.63
C GLY A 97 13.24 -10.79 -10.23
N PHE A 98 12.25 -11.15 -9.44
CA PHE A 98 12.04 -10.55 -8.11
C PHE A 98 13.08 -11.03 -7.07
N GLN A 99 13.66 -12.20 -7.24
CA GLN A 99 14.61 -12.79 -6.27
C GLN A 99 15.81 -11.88 -5.99
N LYS A 100 16.27 -11.09 -6.95
CA LYS A 100 17.39 -10.16 -6.73
C LYS A 100 17.07 -9.00 -5.77
N TYR A 101 15.82 -8.82 -5.39
CA TYR A 101 15.39 -7.79 -4.43
C TYR A 101 15.13 -8.35 -3.03
N GLU A 102 15.23 -9.66 -2.86
CA GLU A 102 14.98 -10.35 -1.59
C GLU A 102 16.28 -10.89 -1.00
N ALA A 103 17.06 -10.00 -0.36
CA ALA A 103 18.36 -10.34 0.20
C ALA A 103 18.23 -11.07 1.54
N GLY A 104 18.83 -12.27 1.61
CA GLY A 104 18.85 -13.11 2.81
C GLY A 104 17.60 -13.97 3.01
N THR A 105 17.54 -14.64 4.14
CA THR A 105 16.38 -15.48 4.51
C THR A 105 15.15 -14.60 4.69
N PRO A 106 14.04 -14.87 3.97
CA PRO A 106 12.82 -14.08 4.11
C PRO A 106 12.21 -14.27 5.50
N PRO A 107 11.37 -13.34 5.99
CA PRO A 107 10.66 -13.46 7.25
C PRO A 107 9.52 -14.49 7.14
N ILE A 108 9.88 -15.78 7.12
CA ILE A 108 8.99 -16.91 6.73
C ILE A 108 7.68 -16.91 7.53
N VAL A 109 7.76 -16.78 8.87
CA VAL A 109 6.57 -16.81 9.74
C VAL A 109 5.65 -15.63 9.44
N GLN A 110 6.23 -14.45 9.21
CA GLN A 110 5.46 -13.24 8.91
C GLN A 110 4.82 -13.31 7.52
N VAL A 111 5.49 -13.88 6.55
CA VAL A 111 4.94 -14.08 5.20
C VAL A 111 3.76 -15.05 5.22
N ILE A 112 3.89 -16.17 5.94
CA ILE A 112 2.79 -17.13 6.12
C ILE A 112 1.61 -16.47 6.85
N GLY A 113 1.89 -15.71 7.92
CA GLY A 113 0.87 -14.97 8.67
C GLY A 113 0.17 -13.90 7.82
N LEU A 114 0.90 -13.23 6.92
CA LEU A 114 0.29 -12.30 5.96
C LEU A 114 -0.62 -13.04 4.97
N GLY A 115 -0.22 -14.21 4.48
CA GLY A 115 -1.07 -15.07 3.66
C GLY A 115 -2.38 -15.40 4.36
N SER A 116 -2.33 -15.84 5.61
CA SER A 116 -3.53 -16.13 6.42
C SER A 116 -4.44 -14.91 6.63
N SER A 117 -3.87 -13.70 6.76
CA SER A 117 -4.68 -12.48 6.86
C SER A 117 -5.36 -12.12 5.54
N ILE A 118 -4.73 -12.38 4.41
CA ILE A 118 -5.32 -12.21 3.08
C ILE A 118 -6.46 -13.19 2.87
N ASP A 119 -6.27 -14.46 3.24
CA ASP A 119 -7.31 -15.48 3.17
C ASP A 119 -8.53 -15.09 4.02
N PHE A 120 -8.29 -14.62 5.24
CA PHE A 120 -9.36 -14.10 6.11
C PHE A 120 -10.11 -12.92 5.47
N LEU A 121 -9.40 -11.95 4.90
CA LEU A 121 -10.04 -10.81 4.25
C LEU A 121 -10.85 -11.21 3.00
N ASN A 122 -10.43 -12.24 2.29
CA ASN A 122 -11.14 -12.75 1.12
C ASN A 122 -12.51 -13.38 1.48
N GLU A 123 -12.77 -13.67 2.76
CA GLU A 123 -14.10 -14.09 3.23
C GLU A 123 -15.10 -12.92 3.29
N TYR A 124 -14.64 -11.68 3.18
CA TYR A 124 -15.43 -10.47 3.30
C TYR A 124 -15.43 -9.65 2.00
N ASP A 125 -16.55 -8.98 1.77
CA ASP A 125 -16.67 -7.97 0.70
C ASP A 125 -16.09 -6.63 1.17
N LEU A 126 -14.87 -6.29 0.72
CA LEU A 126 -14.19 -5.05 1.09
C LEU A 126 -14.99 -3.80 0.74
N ASN A 127 -15.85 -3.84 -0.30
CA ASN A 127 -16.71 -2.70 -0.62
C ASN A 127 -17.79 -2.50 0.45
N LYS A 128 -18.33 -3.57 1.03
CA LYS A 128 -19.27 -3.46 2.15
C LYS A 128 -18.59 -2.94 3.40
N ILE A 129 -17.35 -3.38 3.67
CA ILE A 129 -16.55 -2.85 4.79
C ILE A 129 -16.33 -1.35 4.59
N TYR A 130 -15.90 -0.92 3.42
CA TYR A 130 -15.71 0.50 3.10
C TYR A 130 -16.99 1.33 3.28
N LEU A 131 -18.12 0.84 2.81
CA LEU A 131 -19.42 1.53 2.98
C LEU A 131 -19.84 1.61 4.45
N TYR A 132 -19.59 0.59 5.24
CA TYR A 132 -19.84 0.59 6.67
C TYR A 132 -18.96 1.61 7.40
N GLU A 133 -17.66 1.62 7.13
CA GLU A 133 -16.72 2.60 7.68
C GLU A 133 -17.09 4.04 7.29
N LYS A 134 -17.52 4.25 6.04
CA LYS A 134 -18.02 5.55 5.58
C LYS A 134 -19.27 6.00 6.33
N GLY A 135 -20.16 5.06 6.65
CA GLY A 135 -21.33 5.31 7.49
C GLY A 135 -20.95 5.77 8.89
N LEU A 136 -19.99 5.08 9.53
CA LEU A 136 -19.46 5.45 10.84
C LEU A 136 -18.77 6.81 10.82
N TYR A 137 -17.97 7.09 9.78
CA TYR A 137 -17.33 8.38 9.58
C TYR A 137 -18.36 9.51 9.49
N ASN A 138 -19.39 9.35 8.66
CA ASN A 138 -20.44 10.37 8.49
C ASN A 138 -21.20 10.62 9.79
N TYR A 139 -21.52 9.56 10.54
CA TYR A 139 -22.16 9.67 11.85
C TYR A 139 -21.28 10.46 12.83
N ALA A 140 -20.00 10.12 12.93
CA ALA A 140 -19.05 10.83 13.81
C ALA A 140 -18.89 12.30 13.37
N LEU A 141 -18.78 12.55 12.06
CA LEU A 141 -18.66 13.89 11.50
C LEU A 141 -19.89 14.77 11.83
N GLU A 142 -21.09 14.22 11.71
CA GLU A 142 -22.34 14.91 12.09
C GLU A 142 -22.32 15.32 13.57
N LYS A 143 -21.93 14.38 14.45
CA LYS A 143 -21.87 14.63 15.89
C LYS A 143 -20.81 15.66 16.24
N ILE A 144 -19.62 15.59 15.67
CA ILE A 144 -18.52 16.50 16.00
C ILE A 144 -18.78 17.91 15.48
N ARG A 145 -19.50 18.08 14.37
CA ARG A 145 -19.88 19.39 13.82
C ARG A 145 -20.85 20.16 14.71
N SER A 146 -21.50 19.52 15.68
CA SER A 146 -22.38 20.21 16.64
C SER A 146 -21.60 20.99 17.71
N PHE A 147 -20.29 20.81 17.82
CA PHE A 147 -19.43 21.53 18.78
C PHE A 147 -18.78 22.72 18.10
N ASN A 148 -18.93 23.92 18.74
CA ASN A 148 -18.42 25.18 18.17
C ASN A 148 -16.89 25.33 18.26
N ASP A 149 -16.26 24.58 19.16
CA ASP A 149 -14.84 24.73 19.50
C ASP A 149 -13.96 23.70 18.74
N ILE A 150 -14.48 23.12 17.65
CA ILE A 150 -13.77 22.11 16.86
C ILE A 150 -13.41 22.66 15.49
N ILE A 151 -12.15 22.40 15.09
CA ILE A 151 -11.66 22.61 13.73
C ILE A 151 -11.42 21.25 13.11
N ILE A 152 -12.12 20.93 12.02
CA ILE A 152 -11.98 19.65 11.29
C ILE A 152 -11.03 19.84 10.13
N TYR A 153 -10.13 18.85 9.93
CA TYR A 153 -9.16 18.85 8.84
C TYR A 153 -9.46 17.75 7.81
N GLY A 154 -9.07 18.00 6.56
CA GLY A 154 -9.23 17.07 5.46
C GLY A 154 -10.66 17.05 4.92
N ASP A 155 -11.05 18.10 4.24
CA ASP A 155 -12.35 18.23 3.56
C ASP A 155 -12.25 17.67 2.12
N SER A 156 -12.33 16.34 2.00
CA SER A 156 -12.28 15.61 0.74
C SER A 156 -13.57 14.80 0.59
N GLU A 157 -14.15 14.77 -0.61
CA GLU A 157 -15.36 13.99 -0.91
C GLU A 157 -15.13 12.49 -0.73
N ASP A 158 -13.94 12.00 -1.13
CA ASP A 158 -13.57 10.58 -0.94
C ASP A 158 -12.61 10.46 0.25
N LYS A 159 -13.10 9.80 1.30
CA LYS A 159 -12.39 9.62 2.57
C LYS A 159 -12.58 8.22 3.12
N GLY A 160 -11.54 7.73 3.78
CA GLY A 160 -11.61 6.58 4.68
C GLY A 160 -12.12 6.96 6.07
N GLY A 161 -12.15 6.01 6.98
CA GLY A 161 -12.70 6.15 8.34
C GLY A 161 -11.86 7.00 9.31
N ILE A 162 -11.15 8.03 8.83
CA ILE A 162 -10.29 8.89 9.65
C ILE A 162 -10.91 10.28 9.78
N LEU A 163 -11.15 10.71 11.01
CA LEU A 163 -11.65 12.03 11.37
C LEU A 163 -10.61 12.77 12.19
N THR A 164 -10.03 13.82 11.62
CA THR A 164 -8.97 14.62 12.23
C THR A 164 -9.49 15.98 12.62
N PHE A 165 -9.26 16.37 13.86
CA PHE A 165 -9.73 17.64 14.39
C PHE A 165 -8.83 18.21 15.49
N ASN A 166 -8.93 19.52 15.74
CA ASN A 166 -8.39 20.19 16.91
C ASN A 166 -9.51 20.85 17.73
N LEU A 167 -9.25 20.99 19.00
CA LEU A 167 -10.01 21.90 19.89
C LEU A 167 -9.40 23.30 19.78
N LYS A 168 -10.23 24.33 19.73
CA LYS A 168 -9.82 25.74 19.78
C LYS A 168 -9.35 26.12 21.16
#